data_79fc17077b9af318d41a1d2d6fa32aea
#
_entry.id   79fc17077b9af318d41a1d2d6fa32aea
#
_cell.length_a   1.000
_cell.length_b   1.000
_cell.length_c   1.000
_cell.angle_alpha   90.00
_cell.angle_beta   90.00
_cell.angle_gamma   90.00
#
_symmetry.space_group_name_H-M   'P 1'
#
loop_
_entity.id
_entity.type
_entity.pdbx_description
1 polymer ?
#
loop_
_entity_poly.entity_id
_entity_poly.type
_entity_poly.pdbx_seq_one_letter_code
_entity_poly.pdbx_strand_id
1 'polypeptide(L)'
;LSANVQVAYVLLYNRQERKDEASEDNKILRGFCYARREAGMPYKPKVPCRHPGCSALVTAGELYCEKHKHLHLDEVKRPSASSRGYGKRWQKASRAFLHAHPLCERCLAEGRYVKATVVDHKVPHRGDQELFWNQSNWQALCKPCHDKKTFTEDVRPEYKF
;
A
#
# COMPACT_ATOMS: atom_id res chain seq x y z
N LEU A 1 2.56 21.33 -25.03
CA LEU A 1 1.61 20.16 -25.02
C LEU A 1 1.34 19.67 -23.58
N SER A 2 0.96 20.47 -22.60
CA SER A 2 1.01 19.87 -21.26
C SER A 2 -0.26 20.02 -20.40
N ALA A 3 -0.88 21.16 -20.36
CA ALA A 3 -2.01 21.36 -19.45
C ALA A 3 -3.33 20.72 -19.94
N ASN A 4 -3.60 20.76 -21.24
CA ASN A 4 -4.89 20.31 -21.79
C ASN A 4 -5.06 18.78 -21.79
N VAL A 5 -3.98 18.02 -21.95
CA VAL A 5 -4.06 16.53 -21.97
C VAL A 5 -4.31 16.00 -20.55
N GLN A 6 -3.70 16.61 -19.56
CA GLN A 6 -3.89 16.20 -18.17
C GLN A 6 -5.32 16.48 -17.68
N VAL A 7 -5.87 17.63 -18.04
CA VAL A 7 -7.26 17.99 -17.74
C VAL A 7 -8.26 17.06 -18.43
N ALA A 8 -8.04 16.74 -19.72
CA ALA A 8 -8.90 15.82 -20.46
C ALA A 8 -8.89 14.39 -19.86
N TYR A 9 -7.71 13.89 -19.48
CA TYR A 9 -7.58 12.57 -18.85
C TYR A 9 -8.26 12.53 -17.48
N VAL A 10 -8.12 13.55 -16.66
CA VAL A 10 -8.79 13.69 -15.35
C VAL A 10 -10.31 13.71 -15.52
N LEU A 11 -10.83 14.42 -16.52
CA LEU A 11 -12.27 14.48 -16.78
C LEU A 11 -12.85 13.15 -17.23
N LEU A 12 -12.14 12.42 -18.10
CA LEU A 12 -12.54 11.08 -18.57
C LEU A 12 -12.48 10.04 -17.44
N TYR A 13 -11.43 10.10 -16.62
CA TYR A 13 -11.23 9.20 -15.49
C TYR A 13 -12.33 9.37 -14.42
N ASN A 14 -12.63 10.63 -14.04
CA ASN A 14 -13.68 10.95 -13.06
C ASN A 14 -15.08 10.58 -13.54
N ARG A 15 -15.28 10.42 -14.88
CA ARG A 15 -16.55 9.95 -15.46
C ARG A 15 -16.73 8.44 -15.30
N GLN A 16 -15.62 7.69 -15.29
CA GLN A 16 -15.64 6.23 -15.13
C GLN A 16 -15.93 5.85 -13.67
N GLU A 17 -15.25 6.49 -12.69
CA GLU A 17 -15.46 6.20 -11.26
C GLU A 17 -16.89 6.50 -10.79
N ARG A 18 -17.55 7.54 -11.32
CA ARG A 18 -18.96 7.84 -11.00
C ARG A 18 -19.96 6.79 -11.49
N LYS A 19 -19.58 5.94 -12.44
CA LYS A 19 -20.43 4.81 -12.87
C LYS A 19 -20.29 3.60 -11.95
N ASP A 20 -19.14 3.45 -11.30
CA ASP A 20 -18.86 2.33 -10.41
C ASP A 20 -19.44 2.56 -8.99
N GLU A 21 -19.70 3.81 -8.60
CA GLU A 21 -20.36 4.16 -7.33
C GLU A 21 -21.89 4.00 -7.35
N ALA A 22 -22.51 3.89 -8.53
CA ALA A 22 -23.96 3.87 -8.69
C ALA A 22 -24.59 2.47 -8.58
N SER A 23 -23.86 1.45 -8.16
CA SER A 23 -24.41 0.12 -7.92
C SER A 23 -24.94 0.02 -6.48
N GLU A 24 -26.22 0.33 -6.28
CA GLU A 24 -26.95 0.15 -5.01
C GLU A 24 -27.02 -1.31 -4.54
N ASP A 25 -26.76 -2.27 -5.43
CA ASP A 25 -26.76 -3.69 -5.13
C ASP A 25 -25.66 -4.11 -4.14
N ASN A 26 -24.62 -3.27 -3.97
CA ASN A 26 -23.54 -3.53 -3.02
C ASN A 26 -23.91 -3.26 -1.55
N LYS A 27 -25.04 -2.59 -1.29
CA LYS A 27 -25.52 -2.37 0.09
C LYS A 27 -26.24 -3.60 0.66
N ILE A 28 -26.94 -4.36 -0.19
CA ILE A 28 -27.69 -5.54 0.23
C ILE A 28 -26.73 -6.68 0.63
N LEU A 29 -25.65 -6.88 -0.11
CA LEU A 29 -24.65 -7.90 0.20
C LEU A 29 -23.82 -7.57 1.47
N ARG A 30 -23.64 -6.30 1.80
CA ARG A 30 -22.96 -5.90 3.05
C ARG A 30 -23.83 -6.11 4.29
N GLY A 31 -25.15 -6.06 4.18
CA GLY A 31 -26.07 -6.32 5.29
C GLY A 31 -26.06 -7.79 5.72
N PHE A 32 -25.89 -8.73 4.79
CA PHE A 32 -25.88 -10.16 5.09
C PHE A 32 -24.60 -10.66 5.78
N CYS A 33 -23.47 -9.97 5.58
CA CYS A 33 -22.22 -10.29 6.26
C CYS A 33 -22.12 -9.73 7.68
N TYR A 34 -22.94 -8.74 8.05
CA TYR A 34 -22.87 -8.12 9.38
C TYR A 34 -23.62 -8.90 10.46
N ALA A 35 -24.64 -9.65 10.08
CA ALA A 35 -25.47 -10.41 11.04
C ALA A 35 -24.78 -11.67 11.61
N ARG A 36 -23.63 -12.09 11.09
CA ARG A 36 -22.85 -13.25 11.58
C ARG A 36 -21.71 -12.92 12.54
N ARG A 37 -21.59 -11.68 13.02
CA ARG A 37 -20.48 -11.29 13.92
C ARG A 37 -20.72 -11.54 15.39
N GLU A 38 -21.89 -12.01 15.80
CA GLU A 38 -22.19 -12.26 17.23
C GLU A 38 -22.02 -13.72 17.68
N ALA A 39 -21.90 -14.66 16.75
CA ALA A 39 -21.42 -16.00 17.09
C ALA A 39 -19.89 -15.98 16.96
N GLY A 40 -19.20 -15.64 18.05
CA GLY A 40 -17.75 -15.62 18.09
C GLY A 40 -17.14 -16.86 17.45
N MET A 41 -16.41 -16.72 16.36
CA MET A 41 -15.52 -17.79 15.93
C MET A 41 -14.45 -17.93 17.00
N PRO A 42 -14.50 -18.98 17.83
CA PRO A 42 -13.65 -19.07 19.01
C PRO A 42 -12.19 -19.31 18.68
N TYR A 43 -11.83 -19.51 17.42
CA TYR A 43 -10.47 -19.91 17.08
C TYR A 43 -10.03 -19.47 15.67
N LYS A 44 -9.00 -18.62 15.61
CA LYS A 44 -8.30 -18.36 14.34
C LYS A 44 -7.48 -19.59 13.98
N PRO A 45 -7.56 -20.14 12.75
CA PRO A 45 -6.80 -21.33 12.37
C PRO A 45 -5.30 -21.05 12.50
N LYS A 46 -4.55 -22.09 12.90
CA LYS A 46 -3.08 -22.03 12.92
C LYS A 46 -2.55 -21.87 11.50
N VAL A 47 -1.45 -21.17 11.36
CA VAL A 47 -0.79 -20.90 10.07
C VAL A 47 0.60 -21.58 10.04
N PRO A 48 1.11 -21.99 8.87
CA PRO A 48 2.43 -22.59 8.79
C PRO A 48 3.53 -21.56 9.13
N CYS A 49 4.59 -22.05 9.78
CA CYS A 49 5.81 -21.29 10.03
C CYS A 49 6.41 -20.82 8.69
N ARG A 50 6.83 -19.55 8.60
CA ARG A 50 7.39 -18.97 7.37
C ARG A 50 8.85 -19.37 7.09
N HIS A 51 9.51 -20.07 8.02
CA HIS A 51 10.87 -20.53 7.78
C HIS A 51 10.87 -21.61 6.69
N PRO A 52 11.73 -21.48 5.65
CA PRO A 52 11.80 -22.46 4.57
C PRO A 52 12.03 -23.88 5.09
N GLY A 53 11.21 -24.83 4.62
CA GLY A 53 11.31 -26.23 5.02
C GLY A 53 10.70 -26.57 6.40
N CYS A 54 10.06 -25.62 7.09
CA CYS A 54 9.40 -25.88 8.37
C CYS A 54 7.91 -26.15 8.20
N SER A 55 7.45 -27.32 8.65
CA SER A 55 6.04 -27.71 8.63
C SER A 55 5.26 -27.38 9.94
N ALA A 56 5.92 -26.73 10.92
CA ALA A 56 5.28 -26.42 12.20
C ALA A 56 4.16 -25.39 12.02
N LEU A 57 3.03 -25.60 12.72
CA LEU A 57 1.91 -24.67 12.74
C LEU A 57 2.03 -23.74 13.94
N VAL A 58 1.89 -22.43 13.69
CA VAL A 58 1.92 -21.37 14.70
C VAL A 58 0.55 -20.70 14.85
N THR A 59 0.35 -20.03 15.98
CA THR A 59 -0.88 -19.28 16.25
C THR A 59 -1.07 -18.15 15.26
N ALA A 60 -2.30 -17.87 14.86
CA ALA A 60 -2.61 -16.76 13.96
C ALA A 60 -2.12 -15.44 14.55
N GLY A 61 -1.19 -14.80 13.86
CA GLY A 61 -0.49 -13.58 14.30
C GLY A 61 1.00 -13.78 14.55
N GLU A 62 1.44 -15.02 14.78
CA GLU A 62 2.87 -15.37 14.81
C GLU A 62 3.35 -15.74 13.40
N LEU A 63 4.58 -15.37 13.09
CA LEU A 63 5.19 -15.64 11.78
C LEU A 63 6.08 -16.90 11.81
N TYR A 64 6.70 -17.17 12.94
CA TYR A 64 7.69 -18.22 13.11
C TYR A 64 7.44 -19.04 14.36
N CYS A 65 7.73 -20.34 14.31
CA CYS A 65 7.69 -21.21 15.49
C CYS A 65 8.85 -20.87 16.44
N GLU A 66 8.76 -21.32 17.69
CA GLU A 66 9.77 -21.04 18.72
C GLU A 66 11.21 -21.40 18.28
N LYS A 67 11.36 -22.48 17.50
CA LYS A 67 12.66 -22.91 16.98
C LYS A 67 13.27 -21.94 15.97
N HIS A 68 12.45 -21.19 15.22
CA HIS A 68 12.92 -20.32 14.15
C HIS A 68 12.76 -18.84 14.47
N LYS A 69 12.08 -18.48 15.55
CA LYS A 69 11.83 -17.10 15.96
C LYS A 69 13.13 -16.30 16.17
N HIS A 70 14.14 -16.95 16.75
CA HIS A 70 15.43 -16.31 17.00
C HIS A 70 16.23 -16.01 15.72
N LEU A 71 15.99 -16.74 14.63
CA LEU A 71 16.64 -16.51 13.33
C LEU A 71 16.06 -15.31 12.57
N HIS A 72 14.86 -14.86 12.95
CA HIS A 72 14.10 -13.82 12.24
C HIS A 72 13.69 -12.67 13.17
N LEU A 73 14.53 -12.34 14.15
CA LEU A 73 14.22 -11.33 15.17
C LEU A 73 13.91 -9.95 14.58
N ASP A 74 14.58 -9.56 13.50
CA ASP A 74 14.37 -8.26 12.86
C ASP A 74 13.00 -8.18 12.18
N GLU A 75 12.54 -9.26 11.57
CA GLU A 75 11.21 -9.34 10.95
C GLU A 75 10.11 -9.36 12.01
N VAL A 76 10.29 -10.11 13.08
CA VAL A 76 9.34 -10.17 14.21
C VAL A 76 9.21 -8.83 14.92
N LYS A 77 10.30 -8.06 15.04
CA LYS A 77 10.33 -6.74 15.70
C LYS A 77 9.87 -5.60 14.79
N ARG A 78 9.68 -5.85 13.48
CA ARG A 78 9.29 -4.79 12.55
C ARG A 78 7.91 -4.22 12.92
N PRO A 79 7.80 -2.90 13.17
CA PRO A 79 6.53 -2.28 13.48
C PRO A 79 5.51 -2.46 12.35
N SER A 80 4.23 -2.57 12.68
CA SER A 80 3.15 -2.69 11.69
C SER A 80 3.14 -1.49 10.73
N ALA A 81 2.58 -1.66 9.52
CA ALA A 81 2.44 -0.53 8.59
C ALA A 81 1.66 0.64 9.22
N SER A 82 0.63 0.33 10.01
CA SER A 82 -0.17 1.36 10.71
C SER A 82 0.65 2.13 11.75
N SER A 83 1.49 1.44 12.55
CA SER A 83 2.36 2.10 13.54
C SER A 83 3.49 2.91 12.90
N ARG A 84 3.85 2.62 11.66
CA ARG A 84 4.81 3.39 10.87
C ARG A 84 4.19 4.60 10.15
N GLY A 85 2.92 4.93 10.41
CA GLY A 85 2.23 6.07 9.80
C GLY A 85 1.28 5.71 8.66
N TYR A 86 1.34 4.49 8.09
CA TYR A 86 0.54 4.06 6.94
C TYR A 86 -0.88 3.57 7.33
N GLY A 87 -1.49 4.23 8.33
CA GLY A 87 -2.84 3.94 8.80
C GLY A 87 -3.94 4.56 7.94
N LYS A 88 -5.17 4.61 8.49
CA LYS A 88 -6.36 5.14 7.79
C LYS A 88 -6.19 6.58 7.30
N ARG A 89 -5.51 7.44 8.08
CA ARG A 89 -5.23 8.83 7.70
C ARG A 89 -4.38 8.90 6.42
N TRP A 90 -3.31 8.11 6.35
CA TRP A 90 -2.48 7.99 5.14
C TRP A 90 -3.28 7.47 3.95
N GLN A 91 -4.06 6.42 4.13
CA GLN A 91 -4.88 5.84 3.05
C GLN A 91 -5.86 6.84 2.46
N LYS A 92 -6.44 7.74 3.28
CA LYS A 92 -7.30 8.82 2.81
C LYS A 92 -6.50 9.87 2.03
N ALA A 93 -5.37 10.31 2.58
CA ALA A 93 -4.53 11.34 1.98
C ALA A 93 -3.92 10.86 0.65
N SER A 94 -3.38 9.63 0.60
CA SER A 94 -2.79 9.06 -0.60
C SER A 94 -3.82 8.87 -1.73
N ARG A 95 -5.05 8.45 -1.40
CA ARG A 95 -6.14 8.38 -2.39
C ARG A 95 -6.49 9.75 -2.96
N ALA A 96 -6.61 10.77 -2.10
CA ALA A 96 -6.89 12.14 -2.54
C ALA A 96 -5.75 12.67 -3.45
N PHE A 97 -4.49 12.38 -3.09
CA PHE A 97 -3.33 12.76 -3.90
C PHE A 97 -3.32 12.06 -5.27
N LEU A 98 -3.57 10.74 -5.33
CA LEU A 98 -3.65 10.01 -6.60
C LEU A 98 -4.82 10.47 -7.46
N HIS A 99 -5.91 10.91 -6.86
CA HIS A 99 -7.03 11.49 -7.59
C HIS A 99 -6.65 12.83 -8.28
N ALA A 100 -5.84 13.66 -7.60
CA ALA A 100 -5.31 14.90 -8.17
C ALA A 100 -4.16 14.66 -9.17
N HIS A 101 -3.40 13.56 -8.99
CA HIS A 101 -2.24 13.21 -9.81
C HIS A 101 -2.38 11.79 -10.39
N PRO A 102 -3.27 11.57 -11.39
CA PRO A 102 -3.64 10.23 -11.86
C PRO A 102 -2.56 9.54 -12.70
N LEU A 103 -1.54 10.27 -13.16
CA LEU A 103 -0.47 9.74 -14.01
C LEU A 103 0.84 9.58 -13.25
N CYS A 104 1.58 8.52 -13.61
CA CYS A 104 2.92 8.28 -13.08
C CYS A 104 3.89 9.36 -13.55
N GLU A 105 4.49 10.11 -12.62
CA GLU A 105 5.40 11.22 -12.93
C GLU A 105 6.61 10.77 -13.75
N ARG A 106 7.20 9.60 -13.43
CA ARG A 106 8.35 9.06 -14.18
C ARG A 106 8.00 8.63 -15.58
N CYS A 107 6.88 7.93 -15.76
CA CYS A 107 6.42 7.54 -17.09
C CYS A 107 6.05 8.75 -17.93
N LEU A 108 5.44 9.78 -17.31
CA LEU A 108 5.08 11.02 -18.01
C LEU A 108 6.32 11.79 -18.48
N ALA A 109 7.39 11.82 -17.67
CA ALA A 109 8.67 12.41 -18.08
C ALA A 109 9.31 11.70 -19.29
N GLU A 110 9.01 10.40 -19.45
CA GLU A 110 9.43 9.59 -20.62
C GLU A 110 8.41 9.64 -21.78
N GLY A 111 7.38 10.48 -21.72
CA GLY A 111 6.33 10.58 -22.74
C GLY A 111 5.30 9.45 -22.72
N ARG A 112 5.27 8.62 -21.67
CA ARG A 112 4.33 7.51 -21.52
C ARG A 112 3.20 7.83 -20.55
N TYR A 113 1.97 7.62 -20.95
CA TYR A 113 0.77 7.87 -20.15
C TYR A 113 0.39 6.61 -19.38
N VAL A 114 0.90 6.44 -18.17
CA VAL A 114 0.64 5.28 -17.33
C VAL A 114 -0.04 5.75 -16.04
N LYS A 115 -1.13 5.08 -15.65
CA LYS A 115 -1.86 5.37 -14.41
C LYS A 115 -0.94 5.20 -13.19
N ALA A 116 -0.94 6.19 -12.30
CA ALA A 116 -0.33 6.07 -10.99
C ALA A 116 -1.21 5.22 -10.05
N THR A 117 -0.59 4.36 -9.28
CA THR A 117 -1.25 3.45 -8.33
C THR A 117 -0.69 3.57 -6.91
N VAL A 118 0.46 4.20 -6.74
CA VAL A 118 1.17 4.32 -5.48
C VAL A 118 1.58 5.77 -5.26
N VAL A 119 1.38 6.29 -4.05
CA VAL A 119 2.05 7.52 -3.59
C VAL A 119 3.34 7.12 -2.91
N ASP A 120 4.43 7.66 -3.39
CA ASP A 120 5.76 7.43 -2.86
C ASP A 120 6.39 8.76 -2.39
N HIS A 121 7.41 8.69 -1.56
CA HIS A 121 8.18 9.85 -1.11
C HIS A 121 9.41 10.05 -2.00
N LYS A 122 9.61 11.26 -2.54
CA LYS A 122 10.81 11.61 -3.32
C LYS A 122 12.06 11.36 -2.52
N VAL A 123 12.09 11.87 -1.28
CA VAL A 123 13.12 11.60 -0.29
C VAL A 123 12.54 10.66 0.76
N PRO A 124 13.18 9.50 1.03
CA PRO A 124 12.73 8.56 2.05
C PRO A 124 12.65 9.23 3.43
N HIS A 125 11.48 9.20 4.06
CA HIS A 125 11.24 9.89 5.32
C HIS A 125 11.90 9.22 6.55
N ARG A 126 12.27 7.93 6.48
CA ARG A 126 12.99 7.17 7.52
C ARG A 126 12.45 7.33 8.94
N GLY A 127 11.14 7.60 9.09
CA GLY A 127 10.46 7.82 10.38
C GLY A 127 10.20 9.29 10.71
N ASP A 128 10.77 10.21 9.96
CA ASP A 128 10.50 11.65 10.08
C ASP A 128 9.06 11.95 9.66
N GLN A 129 8.26 12.46 10.58
CA GLN A 129 6.85 12.75 10.36
C GLN A 129 6.62 14.03 9.55
N GLU A 130 7.52 15.00 9.60
CA GLU A 130 7.43 16.20 8.78
C GLU A 130 7.64 15.86 7.31
N LEU A 131 8.70 15.13 6.99
CA LEU A 131 8.94 14.61 5.65
C LEU A 131 7.83 13.68 5.17
N PHE A 132 7.28 12.86 6.07
CA PHE A 132 6.19 11.92 5.75
C PHE A 132 4.92 12.64 5.29
N TRP A 133 4.53 13.74 5.97
CA TRP A 133 3.30 14.47 5.67
C TRP A 133 3.50 15.65 4.70
N ASN A 134 4.73 15.94 4.31
CA ASN A 134 5.02 16.99 3.35
C ASN A 134 4.59 16.58 1.94
N GLN A 135 3.52 17.15 1.43
CA GLN A 135 2.98 16.82 0.10
C GLN A 135 3.94 17.19 -1.04
N SER A 136 4.85 18.16 -0.86
CA SER A 136 5.87 18.48 -1.87
C SER A 136 6.90 17.37 -2.03
N ASN A 137 7.06 16.52 -0.99
CA ASN A 137 7.88 15.32 -1.01
C ASN A 137 7.15 14.08 -1.59
N TRP A 138 5.85 14.19 -1.90
CA TRP A 138 5.09 13.09 -2.49
C TRP A 138 5.23 13.07 -4.00
N GLN A 139 5.15 11.88 -4.58
CA GLN A 139 5.12 11.64 -6.02
C GLN A 139 4.15 10.51 -6.35
N ALA A 140 3.44 10.64 -7.47
CA ALA A 140 2.52 9.64 -7.98
C ALA A 140 3.27 8.69 -8.91
N LEU A 141 3.34 7.40 -8.58
CA LEU A 141 4.07 6.40 -9.36
C LEU A 141 3.17 5.20 -9.72
N CYS A 142 3.44 4.59 -10.86
CA CYS A 142 2.97 3.23 -11.13
C CYS A 142 3.82 2.22 -10.34
N LYS A 143 3.26 1.03 -10.11
CA LYS A 143 3.93 -0.01 -9.31
C LYS A 143 5.35 -0.34 -9.80
N PRO A 144 5.59 -0.56 -11.13
CA PRO A 144 6.95 -0.83 -11.64
C PRO A 144 7.95 0.31 -11.35
N CYS A 145 7.54 1.58 -11.51
CA CYS A 145 8.43 2.72 -11.25
C CYS A 145 8.73 2.86 -9.76
N HIS A 146 7.75 2.62 -8.89
CA HIS A 146 7.94 2.60 -7.45
C HIS A 146 8.92 1.48 -7.04
N ASP A 147 8.74 0.26 -7.52
CA ASP A 147 9.60 -0.87 -7.16
C ASP A 147 11.04 -0.65 -7.65
N LYS A 148 11.21 -0.13 -8.88
CA LYS A 148 12.51 0.24 -9.41
C LYS A 148 13.20 1.27 -8.51
N LYS A 149 12.49 2.35 -8.13
CA LYS A 149 13.04 3.39 -7.24
C LYS A 149 13.45 2.79 -5.89
N THR A 150 12.57 2.03 -5.25
CA THR A 150 12.84 1.40 -3.96
C THR A 150 14.09 0.52 -4.01
N PHE A 151 14.25 -0.25 -5.09
CA PHE A 151 15.39 -1.14 -5.25
C PHE A 151 16.71 -0.41 -5.57
N THR A 152 16.66 0.65 -6.38
CA THR A 152 17.90 1.30 -6.87
C THR A 152 18.30 2.53 -6.06
N GLU A 153 17.34 3.29 -5.54
CA GLU A 153 17.60 4.61 -4.93
C GLU A 153 17.42 4.59 -3.41
N ASP A 154 16.41 3.86 -2.90
CA ASP A 154 16.06 3.89 -1.48
C ASP A 154 16.78 2.82 -0.65
N VAL A 155 17.48 1.88 -1.31
CA VAL A 155 18.28 0.84 -0.63
C VAL A 155 19.38 1.50 0.20
N ARG A 156 19.46 1.14 1.48
CA ARG A 156 20.56 1.57 2.34
C ARG A 156 21.87 0.99 1.83
N PRO A 157 22.97 1.78 1.73
CA PRO A 157 24.27 1.28 1.28
C PRO A 157 24.80 0.09 2.10
N GLU A 158 24.40 -0.02 3.35
CA GLU A 158 24.76 -1.06 4.31
C GLU A 158 24.22 -2.45 3.98
N TYR A 159 23.24 -2.57 3.07
CA TYR A 159 22.66 -3.84 2.62
C TYR A 159 23.01 -4.18 1.17
N LYS A 160 24.24 -3.87 0.74
CA LYS A 160 24.78 -4.41 -0.50
C LYS A 160 25.25 -5.85 -0.20
N PHE A 161 24.49 -6.83 -0.70
CA PHE A 161 24.88 -8.24 -0.75
C PHE A 161 26.00 -8.43 -1.77
#